data_691688b6b485d9df028f1668c3f31e30
#
_entry.id   691688b6b485d9df028f1668c3f31e30
#
_cell.length_a   1.000
_cell.length_b   1.000
_cell.length_c   1.000
_cell.angle_alpha   90.00
_cell.angle_beta   90.00
_cell.angle_gamma   90.00
#
_symmetry.space_group_name_H-M   'P 1'
#
loop_
_entity.id
_entity.type
_entity.pdbx_description
1 polymer ?
#
loop_
_entity_poly.entity_id
_entity_poly.type
_entity_poly.pdbx_seq_one_letter_code
_entity_poly.pdbx_strand_id
1 'polypeptide(L)'
;MSAKQSSFFKPARTQTLRWWIENQQVYGGALNYRKVQRPFDSKKLAHVVFKASLGQSVWFTKSEKSITKLMKQIALRYSIKIKSYSVQKDHIHLLLYPESSTQPRQAKLNFQKFLRLFSAEMGRKYKKIFRKLGIQAPKSIWAYRPFTRLVSWGKKSLNAILKYIEKNTLEALGFVQYSIRNHRLDLFLKKLSEECRV
;
A
#
# COMPACT_ATOMS: atom_id res chain seq x y z
N MET A 1 17.01 0.71 28.50
CA MET A 1 15.74 1.48 28.50
C MET A 1 14.88 1.00 27.35
N SER A 2 13.83 0.24 27.64
CA SER A 2 12.94 -0.36 26.64
C SER A 2 11.88 0.67 26.23
N ALA A 3 11.90 1.09 24.97
CA ALA A 3 10.89 1.97 24.41
C ALA A 3 9.56 1.20 24.31
N LYS A 4 8.59 1.57 25.13
CA LYS A 4 7.22 1.08 25.06
C LYS A 4 6.65 1.49 23.71
N GLN A 5 6.48 0.52 22.78
CA GLN A 5 5.66 0.72 21.58
C GLN A 5 4.24 1.01 22.05
N SER A 6 3.82 2.27 21.90
CA SER A 6 2.44 2.67 22.13
C SER A 6 1.55 1.91 21.13
N SER A 7 0.68 1.07 21.66
CA SER A 7 -0.31 0.33 20.85
C SER A 7 -1.37 1.30 20.33
N PHE A 8 -1.18 1.81 19.12
CA PHE A 8 -2.02 2.79 18.47
C PHE A 8 -3.46 2.34 18.16
N PHE A 9 -3.84 1.13 18.51
CA PHE A 9 -5.19 0.60 18.29
C PHE A 9 -5.64 -0.32 19.42
N LYS A 10 -5.82 0.25 20.63
CA LYS A 10 -6.72 -0.37 21.59
C LYS A 10 -8.07 0.36 21.46
N PRO A 11 -9.07 -0.24 20.81
CA PRO A 11 -10.40 0.33 20.88
C PRO A 11 -10.87 0.37 22.34
N ALA A 12 -11.49 1.47 22.74
CA ALA A 12 -12.14 1.53 24.03
C ALA A 12 -13.10 0.32 24.13
N ARG A 13 -13.19 -0.28 25.32
CA ARG A 13 -13.90 -1.56 25.59
C ARG A 13 -15.38 -1.59 25.17
N THR A 14 -15.94 -0.44 24.78
CA THR A 14 -17.35 -0.22 24.39
C THR A 14 -17.57 -0.13 22.89
N GLN A 15 -16.52 -0.15 22.06
CA GLN A 15 -16.74 -0.22 20.61
C GLN A 15 -17.15 -1.63 20.24
N THR A 16 -18.37 -1.75 19.74
CA THR A 16 -19.01 -3.02 19.42
C THR A 16 -18.18 -3.83 18.43
N LEU A 17 -18.22 -5.15 18.57
CA LEU A 17 -17.64 -6.13 17.65
C LEU A 17 -17.90 -5.77 16.17
N ARG A 18 -19.06 -5.18 15.90
CA ARG A 18 -19.49 -4.69 14.59
C ARG A 18 -18.57 -3.59 14.03
N TRP A 19 -18.22 -2.56 14.80
CA TRP A 19 -17.27 -1.52 14.38
C TRP A 19 -15.90 -2.12 14.08
N TRP A 20 -15.47 -3.07 14.91
CA TRP A 20 -14.19 -3.75 14.73
C TRP A 20 -14.15 -4.57 13.44
N ILE A 21 -15.22 -5.31 13.13
CA ILE A 21 -15.38 -6.08 11.91
C ILE A 21 -15.42 -5.16 10.68
N GLU A 22 -16.21 -4.09 10.73
CA GLU A 22 -16.33 -3.12 9.63
C GLU A 22 -14.99 -2.42 9.34
N ASN A 23 -14.26 -1.99 10.37
CA ASN A 23 -12.95 -1.35 10.18
C ASN A 23 -11.85 -2.31 9.75
N GLN A 24 -11.90 -3.56 10.17
CA GLN A 24 -10.95 -4.58 9.70
C GLN A 24 -11.17 -4.97 8.24
N GLN A 25 -12.38 -4.88 7.73
CA GLN A 25 -12.68 -5.09 6.30
C GLN A 25 -12.12 -3.98 5.41
N VAL A 26 -11.84 -2.80 5.97
CA VAL A 26 -11.34 -1.64 5.21
C VAL A 26 -9.81 -1.55 5.20
N TYR A 27 -9.14 -2.00 6.27
CA TYR A 27 -7.69 -1.89 6.41
C TYR A 27 -7.05 -3.25 6.68
N GLY A 28 -5.82 -3.44 6.22
CA GLY A 28 -5.06 -4.62 6.56
C GLY A 28 -3.65 -4.64 5.96
N GLY A 29 -2.81 -5.51 6.49
CA GLY A 29 -1.52 -5.83 5.89
C GLY A 29 -0.31 -5.17 6.52
N ALA A 30 -0.41 -4.04 7.20
CA ALA A 30 0.73 -3.31 7.77
C ALA A 30 1.37 -3.95 9.01
N LEU A 31 0.96 -5.16 9.39
CA LEU A 31 1.46 -5.88 10.56
C LEU A 31 2.43 -6.99 10.14
N ASN A 32 3.44 -7.25 10.96
CA ASN A 32 4.43 -8.31 10.73
C ASN A 32 3.88 -9.73 10.91
N TYR A 33 2.65 -9.88 11.42
CA TYR A 33 2.00 -11.15 11.69
C TYR A 33 0.64 -11.28 11.00
N ARG A 34 0.24 -12.51 10.70
CA ARG A 34 -0.99 -12.84 9.95
C ARG A 34 -2.20 -12.98 10.89
N LYS A 35 -2.54 -11.98 11.71
CA LYS A 35 -3.74 -12.08 12.56
C LYS A 35 -5.04 -11.81 11.80
N VAL A 36 -5.01 -10.97 10.76
CA VAL A 36 -6.22 -10.52 10.07
C VAL A 36 -6.09 -10.73 8.56
N GLN A 37 -7.18 -11.16 7.95
CA GLN A 37 -7.27 -11.29 6.50
C GLN A 37 -7.20 -9.91 5.84
N ARG A 38 -6.53 -9.84 4.68
CA ARG A 38 -6.46 -8.60 3.90
C ARG A 38 -7.85 -8.24 3.38
N PRO A 39 -8.29 -6.97 3.49
CA PRO A 39 -9.55 -6.52 2.94
C PRO A 39 -9.53 -6.68 1.42
N PHE A 40 -10.61 -7.16 0.88
CA PHE A 40 -10.80 -7.32 -0.56
C PHE A 40 -12.28 -7.19 -0.90
N ASP A 41 -12.56 -6.40 -1.92
CA ASP A 41 -13.88 -6.27 -2.54
C ASP A 41 -13.66 -6.18 -4.05
N SER A 42 -14.31 -7.05 -4.81
CA SER A 42 -14.16 -7.10 -6.27
C SER A 42 -14.73 -5.87 -6.98
N LYS A 43 -15.60 -5.13 -6.33
CA LYS A 43 -16.26 -3.92 -6.86
C LYS A 43 -15.58 -2.63 -6.41
N LYS A 44 -14.68 -2.66 -5.42
CA LYS A 44 -14.03 -1.48 -4.85
C LYS A 44 -12.58 -1.38 -5.29
N LEU A 45 -12.11 -0.15 -5.38
CA LEU A 45 -10.69 0.14 -5.53
C LEU A 45 -9.95 -0.18 -4.23
N ALA A 46 -8.78 -0.77 -4.36
CA ALA A 46 -7.87 -1.02 -3.25
C ALA A 46 -6.66 -0.09 -3.36
N HIS A 47 -6.44 0.74 -2.37
CA HIS A 47 -5.19 1.47 -2.19
C HIS A 47 -4.20 0.56 -1.46
N VAL A 48 -3.10 0.25 -2.12
CA VAL A 48 -2.05 -0.63 -1.61
C VAL A 48 -0.76 0.17 -1.46
N VAL A 49 -0.08 -0.01 -0.32
CA VAL A 49 1.22 0.60 -0.07
C VAL A 49 2.25 -0.49 0.21
N PHE A 50 3.31 -0.50 -0.57
CA PHE A 50 4.49 -1.31 -0.34
C PHE A 50 5.57 -0.43 0.25
N LYS A 51 5.97 -0.67 1.49
CA LYS A 51 7.05 0.08 2.14
C LYS A 51 8.29 -0.80 2.29
N ALA A 52 9.42 -0.27 1.84
CA ALA A 52 10.71 -0.92 1.97
C ALA A 52 11.41 -0.53 3.27
N SER A 53 12.20 -1.45 3.81
CA SER A 53 13.20 -1.22 4.84
C SER A 53 14.57 -1.14 4.17
N LEU A 54 14.72 -0.16 3.28
CA LEU A 54 15.97 0.06 2.57
C LEU A 54 16.77 1.14 3.30
N GLY A 55 18.07 0.91 3.46
CA GLY A 55 19.01 1.98 3.81
C GLY A 55 19.01 3.07 2.73
N GLN A 56 19.48 4.25 3.07
CA GLN A 56 19.41 5.46 2.22
C GLN A 56 20.10 5.34 0.84
N SER A 57 20.87 4.29 0.61
CA SER A 57 21.67 4.11 -0.62
C SER A 57 20.91 3.54 -1.82
N VAL A 58 19.76 2.88 -1.59
CA VAL A 58 19.04 2.19 -2.67
C VAL A 58 17.57 2.62 -2.69
N TRP A 59 17.24 3.47 -3.63
CA TRP A 59 15.94 4.11 -3.74
C TRP A 59 15.13 3.57 -4.91
N PHE A 60 13.84 3.38 -4.72
CA PHE A 60 12.94 2.92 -5.78
C PHE A 60 12.86 3.90 -6.96
N THR A 61 12.94 5.20 -6.71
CA THR A 61 12.89 6.24 -7.75
C THR A 61 13.97 6.05 -8.82
N LYS A 62 15.17 5.59 -8.46
CA LYS A 62 16.25 5.28 -9.42
C LYS A 62 15.89 4.13 -10.38
N SER A 63 14.91 3.32 -10.04
CA SER A 63 14.47 2.16 -10.83
C SER A 63 13.01 2.27 -11.27
N GLU A 64 12.39 3.45 -11.21
CA GLU A 64 10.96 3.66 -11.44
C GLU A 64 10.46 3.05 -12.75
N LYS A 65 11.10 3.33 -13.88
CA LYS A 65 10.72 2.79 -15.21
C LYS A 65 10.64 1.26 -15.18
N SER A 66 11.62 0.62 -14.55
CA SER A 66 11.71 -0.83 -14.45
C SER A 66 10.71 -1.43 -13.46
N ILE A 67 10.42 -0.73 -12.36
CA ILE A 67 9.38 -1.10 -11.40
C ILE A 67 8.01 -1.01 -12.06
N THR A 68 7.74 0.08 -12.76
CA THR A 68 6.49 0.31 -13.48
C THR A 68 6.26 -0.74 -14.58
N LYS A 69 7.30 -1.10 -15.34
CA LYS A 69 7.21 -2.16 -16.34
C LYS A 69 6.84 -3.50 -15.69
N LEU A 70 7.55 -3.88 -14.65
CA LEU A 70 7.30 -5.12 -13.90
C LEU A 70 5.88 -5.15 -13.32
N MET A 71 5.46 -4.07 -12.69
CA MET A 71 4.14 -3.93 -12.09
C MET A 71 3.03 -4.10 -13.13
N LYS A 72 3.13 -3.44 -14.30
CA LYS A 72 2.16 -3.55 -15.39
C LYS A 72 2.10 -4.97 -15.98
N GLN A 73 3.25 -5.62 -16.16
CA GLN A 73 3.32 -7.01 -16.64
C GLN A 73 2.62 -7.99 -15.70
N ILE A 74 2.86 -7.87 -14.38
CA ILE A 74 2.22 -8.73 -13.39
C ILE A 74 0.72 -8.42 -13.27
N ALA A 75 0.33 -7.13 -13.34
CA ALA A 75 -1.06 -6.72 -13.31
C ALA A 75 -1.86 -7.32 -14.47
N LEU A 76 -1.31 -7.25 -15.68
CA LEU A 76 -1.91 -7.87 -16.88
C LEU A 76 -2.09 -9.38 -16.69
N ARG A 77 -1.07 -10.07 -16.20
CA ARG A 77 -1.10 -11.53 -15.97
C ARG A 77 -2.23 -11.98 -15.03
N TYR A 78 -2.60 -11.14 -14.07
CA TYR A 78 -3.63 -11.47 -13.07
C TYR A 78 -4.93 -10.69 -13.24
N SER A 79 -5.17 -10.08 -14.42
CA SER A 79 -6.38 -9.30 -14.69
C SER A 79 -6.65 -8.24 -13.60
N ILE A 80 -5.57 -7.54 -13.18
CA ILE A 80 -5.63 -6.41 -12.26
C ILE A 80 -5.44 -5.12 -13.05
N LYS A 81 -6.37 -4.20 -12.91
CA LYS A 81 -6.26 -2.85 -13.49
C LYS A 81 -5.62 -1.90 -12.48
N ILE A 82 -4.64 -1.12 -12.96
CA ILE A 82 -3.96 -0.10 -12.18
C ILE A 82 -4.58 1.25 -12.56
N LYS A 83 -5.30 1.87 -11.63
CA LYS A 83 -5.93 3.17 -11.84
C LYS A 83 -4.93 4.31 -11.71
N SER A 84 -4.05 4.22 -10.70
CA SER A 84 -3.02 5.21 -10.42
C SER A 84 -1.90 4.57 -9.61
N TYR A 85 -0.70 5.14 -9.66
CA TYR A 85 0.44 4.72 -8.86
C TYR A 85 1.40 5.88 -8.60
N SER A 86 2.23 5.74 -7.57
CA SER A 86 3.35 6.62 -7.30
C SER A 86 4.51 5.79 -6.75
N VAL A 87 5.71 5.99 -7.29
CA VAL A 87 6.95 5.36 -6.84
C VAL A 87 7.75 6.39 -6.06
N GLN A 88 7.83 6.20 -4.75
CA GLN A 88 8.59 7.03 -3.84
C GLN A 88 10.00 6.45 -3.60
N LYS A 89 10.79 7.13 -2.79
CA LYS A 89 12.14 6.67 -2.43
C LYS A 89 12.13 5.27 -1.81
N ASP A 90 11.27 5.05 -0.81
CA ASP A 90 11.22 3.83 0.00
C ASP A 90 9.85 3.14 0.00
N HIS A 91 8.88 3.66 -0.74
CA HIS A 91 7.55 3.05 -0.81
C HIS A 91 6.88 3.26 -2.17
N ILE A 92 5.87 2.44 -2.46
CA ILE A 92 5.10 2.47 -3.69
C ILE A 92 3.63 2.50 -3.32
N HIS A 93 2.90 3.49 -3.84
CA HIS A 93 1.44 3.57 -3.77
C HIS A 93 0.83 3.01 -5.03
N LEU A 94 -0.16 2.15 -4.89
CA LEU A 94 -0.93 1.60 -6.00
C LEU A 94 -2.42 1.76 -5.73
N LEU A 95 -3.18 2.21 -6.72
CA LEU A 95 -4.63 2.18 -6.71
C LEU A 95 -5.09 1.14 -7.72
N LEU A 96 -5.61 0.02 -7.24
CA LEU A 96 -5.85 -1.20 -8.00
C LEU A 96 -7.31 -1.63 -7.92
N TYR A 97 -7.78 -2.32 -8.96
CA TYR A 97 -9.02 -3.08 -8.92
C TYR A 97 -8.93 -4.29 -9.86
N PRO A 98 -9.67 -5.38 -9.56
CA PRO A 98 -9.74 -6.51 -10.48
C PRO A 98 -10.54 -6.13 -11.72
N GLU A 99 -10.29 -6.79 -12.82
CA GLU A 99 -11.08 -6.60 -14.03
C GLU A 99 -12.52 -7.07 -13.80
N SER A 100 -13.49 -6.29 -14.32
CA SER A 100 -14.92 -6.49 -14.06
C SER A 100 -15.47 -7.84 -14.56
N SER A 101 -14.85 -8.42 -15.57
CA SER A 101 -15.19 -9.75 -16.11
C SER A 101 -14.80 -10.91 -15.20
N THR A 102 -13.96 -10.66 -14.18
CA THR A 102 -13.44 -11.71 -13.31
C THR A 102 -14.43 -12.04 -12.19
N GLN A 103 -14.76 -13.31 -12.02
CA GLN A 103 -15.60 -13.77 -10.91
C GLN A 103 -14.99 -13.36 -9.55
N PRO A 104 -15.79 -13.00 -8.53
CA PRO A 104 -15.31 -12.45 -7.25
C PRO A 104 -14.28 -13.32 -6.53
N ARG A 105 -14.47 -14.64 -6.53
CA ARG A 105 -13.53 -15.61 -5.93
C ARG A 105 -12.19 -15.60 -6.65
N GLN A 106 -12.21 -15.63 -7.98
CA GLN A 106 -11.01 -15.60 -8.81
C GLN A 106 -10.32 -14.23 -8.70
N ALA A 107 -11.08 -13.13 -8.69
CA ALA A 107 -10.57 -11.78 -8.49
C ALA A 107 -9.79 -11.66 -7.17
N LYS A 108 -10.30 -12.25 -6.07
CA LYS A 108 -9.58 -12.29 -4.78
C LYS A 108 -8.27 -13.04 -4.88
N LEU A 109 -8.27 -14.21 -5.52
CA LEU A 109 -7.05 -15.00 -5.72
C LEU A 109 -6.04 -14.27 -6.60
N ASN A 110 -6.48 -13.66 -7.68
CA ASN A 110 -5.66 -12.87 -8.60
C ASN A 110 -5.02 -11.68 -7.89
N PHE A 111 -5.79 -10.95 -7.10
CA PHE A 111 -5.29 -9.83 -6.29
C PHE A 111 -4.20 -10.30 -5.31
N GLN A 112 -4.42 -11.41 -4.63
CA GLN A 112 -3.41 -11.97 -3.72
C GLN A 112 -2.16 -12.43 -4.44
N LYS A 113 -2.32 -13.10 -5.61
CA LYS A 113 -1.19 -13.54 -6.46
C LYS A 113 -0.40 -12.36 -7.00
N PHE A 114 -1.07 -11.30 -7.45
CA PHE A 114 -0.43 -10.05 -7.86
C PHE A 114 0.45 -9.48 -6.75
N LEU A 115 -0.10 -9.27 -5.56
CA LEU A 115 0.66 -8.71 -4.43
C LEU A 115 1.86 -9.57 -4.04
N ARG A 116 1.68 -10.89 -4.03
CA ARG A 116 2.73 -11.85 -3.68
C ARG A 116 3.85 -11.84 -4.72
N LEU A 117 3.48 -11.95 -5.99
CA LEU A 117 4.47 -12.02 -7.07
C LEU A 117 5.22 -10.69 -7.21
N PHE A 118 4.51 -9.56 -7.18
CA PHE A 118 5.15 -8.25 -7.23
C PHE A 118 6.15 -8.06 -6.08
N SER A 119 5.75 -8.39 -4.85
CA SER A 119 6.66 -8.34 -3.70
C SER A 119 7.90 -9.21 -3.89
N ALA A 120 7.74 -10.43 -4.40
CA ALA A 120 8.82 -11.39 -4.59
C ALA A 120 9.80 -10.92 -5.69
N GLU A 121 9.28 -10.48 -6.82
CA GLU A 121 10.10 -9.99 -7.94
C GLU A 121 10.90 -8.73 -7.57
N MET A 122 10.25 -7.80 -6.88
CA MET A 122 10.94 -6.64 -6.33
C MET A 122 12.07 -7.06 -5.37
N GLY A 123 11.79 -8.02 -4.48
CA GLY A 123 12.80 -8.58 -3.58
C GLY A 123 13.99 -9.17 -4.33
N ARG A 124 13.75 -9.98 -5.36
CA ARG A 124 14.81 -10.56 -6.21
C ARG A 124 15.63 -9.48 -6.93
N LYS A 125 14.94 -8.51 -7.53
CA LYS A 125 15.57 -7.39 -8.23
C LYS A 125 16.51 -6.60 -7.31
N TYR A 126 16.05 -6.22 -6.14
CA TYR A 126 16.84 -5.40 -5.22
C TYR A 126 17.98 -6.20 -4.59
N LYS A 127 17.81 -7.49 -4.32
CA LYS A 127 18.94 -8.35 -3.91
C LYS A 127 20.06 -8.40 -4.97
N LYS A 128 19.70 -8.40 -6.27
CA LYS A 128 20.72 -8.27 -7.35
C LYS A 128 21.42 -6.93 -7.33
N ILE A 129 20.69 -5.83 -7.07
CA ILE A 129 21.29 -4.48 -6.97
C ILE A 129 22.26 -4.41 -5.80
N PHE A 130 21.84 -4.87 -4.60
CA PHE A 130 22.73 -4.92 -3.43
C PHE A 130 24.01 -5.70 -3.70
N ARG A 131 23.88 -6.88 -4.34
CA ARG A 131 25.05 -7.70 -4.72
C ARG A 131 25.99 -6.96 -5.68
N LYS A 132 25.45 -6.26 -6.70
CA LYS A 132 26.25 -5.47 -7.64
C LYS A 132 26.98 -4.30 -6.99
N LEU A 133 26.42 -3.75 -5.93
CA LEU A 133 27.00 -2.64 -5.16
C LEU A 133 27.97 -3.11 -4.07
N GLY A 134 28.20 -4.42 -3.93
CA GLY A 134 29.02 -4.98 -2.83
C GLY A 134 28.41 -4.79 -1.44
N ILE A 135 27.11 -4.50 -1.36
CA ILE A 135 26.40 -4.22 -0.09
C ILE A 135 25.65 -5.49 0.35
N GLN A 136 25.75 -5.82 1.63
CA GLN A 136 24.98 -6.93 2.19
C GLN A 136 23.47 -6.70 2.03
N ALA A 137 22.81 -7.60 1.31
CA ALA A 137 21.38 -7.51 1.12
C ALA A 137 20.62 -7.83 2.43
N PRO A 138 19.59 -7.06 2.81
CA PRO A 138 18.77 -7.38 3.95
C PRO A 138 17.98 -8.69 3.73
N LYS A 139 17.62 -9.37 4.82
CA LYS A 139 16.79 -10.59 4.76
C LYS A 139 15.50 -10.35 3.99
N SER A 140 14.86 -9.21 4.19
CA SER A 140 13.70 -8.72 3.43
C SER A 140 13.92 -7.26 3.06
N ILE A 141 13.57 -6.88 1.82
CA ILE A 141 13.53 -5.46 1.42
C ILE A 141 12.29 -4.74 1.96
N TRP A 142 11.29 -5.49 2.41
CA TRP A 142 10.01 -4.94 2.87
C TRP A 142 10.01 -4.76 4.37
N ALA A 143 9.61 -3.56 4.83
CA ALA A 143 9.47 -3.25 6.24
C ALA A 143 8.37 -4.09 6.89
N TYR A 144 7.30 -4.35 6.13
CA TYR A 144 6.15 -5.14 6.55
C TYR A 144 5.34 -5.64 5.34
N ARG A 145 4.28 -6.39 5.59
CA ARG A 145 3.35 -6.82 4.55
C ARG A 145 2.69 -5.59 3.90
N PRO A 146 2.41 -5.62 2.57
CA PRO A 146 1.76 -4.50 1.90
C PRO A 146 0.48 -4.08 2.62
N PHE A 147 0.41 -2.83 3.03
CA PHE A 147 -0.81 -2.23 3.56
C PHE A 147 -1.87 -2.20 2.47
N THR A 148 -3.12 -2.48 2.83
CA THR A 148 -4.24 -2.45 1.89
C THR A 148 -5.42 -1.76 2.55
N ARG A 149 -6.01 -0.80 1.85
CA ARG A 149 -7.23 -0.10 2.23
C ARG A 149 -8.22 -0.15 1.07
N LEU A 150 -9.47 -0.49 1.33
CA LEU A 150 -10.54 -0.32 0.36
C LEU A 150 -10.95 1.16 0.31
N VAL A 151 -11.09 1.69 -0.90
CA VAL A 151 -11.57 3.05 -1.12
C VAL A 151 -13.09 3.05 -1.03
N SER A 152 -13.65 3.93 -0.22
CA SER A 152 -15.09 4.08 -0.06
C SER A 152 -15.74 4.51 -1.38
N TRP A 153 -17.01 4.16 -1.56
CA TRP A 153 -17.79 4.61 -2.71
C TRP A 153 -17.93 6.12 -2.72
N GLY A 154 -17.94 6.69 -3.93
CA GLY A 154 -18.21 8.10 -4.15
C GLY A 154 -17.03 8.87 -4.76
N LYS A 155 -17.37 9.90 -5.53
CA LYS A 155 -16.40 10.75 -6.25
C LYS A 155 -15.43 11.45 -5.29
N LYS A 156 -15.91 11.89 -4.11
CA LYS A 156 -15.08 12.57 -3.09
C LYS A 156 -13.92 11.69 -2.62
N SER A 157 -14.22 10.44 -2.21
CA SER A 157 -13.20 9.49 -1.73
C SER A 157 -12.20 9.11 -2.82
N LEU A 158 -12.68 8.92 -4.04
CA LEU A 158 -11.82 8.63 -5.19
C LEU A 158 -10.90 9.81 -5.50
N ASN A 159 -11.44 11.01 -5.59
CA ASN A 159 -10.65 12.22 -5.88
C ASN A 159 -9.62 12.50 -4.76
N ALA A 160 -9.97 12.29 -3.51
CA ALA A 160 -9.06 12.45 -2.39
C ALA A 160 -7.85 11.52 -2.50
N ILE A 161 -8.07 10.22 -2.82
CA ILE A 161 -6.95 9.28 -2.96
C ILE A 161 -6.13 9.52 -4.23
N LEU A 162 -6.76 9.94 -5.33
CA LEU A 162 -6.03 10.31 -6.55
C LEU A 162 -5.12 11.51 -6.31
N LYS A 163 -5.66 12.61 -5.73
CA LYS A 163 -4.86 13.80 -5.35
C LYS A 163 -3.73 13.43 -4.37
N TYR A 164 -3.99 12.51 -3.44
CA TYR A 164 -2.96 12.03 -2.53
C TYR A 164 -1.82 11.31 -3.27
N ILE A 165 -2.13 10.42 -4.21
CA ILE A 165 -1.13 9.70 -5.01
C ILE A 165 -0.38 10.66 -5.93
N GLU A 166 -1.08 11.60 -6.57
CA GLU A 166 -0.49 12.63 -7.41
C GLU A 166 0.48 13.52 -6.63
N LYS A 167 0.07 14.02 -5.47
CA LYS A 167 0.95 14.79 -4.59
C LYS A 167 2.23 14.01 -4.25
N ASN A 168 2.10 12.73 -3.91
CA ASN A 168 3.26 11.89 -3.65
C ASN A 168 4.17 11.76 -4.89
N THR A 169 3.60 11.73 -6.10
CA THR A 169 4.39 11.72 -7.35
C THR A 169 5.17 13.03 -7.52
N LEU A 170 4.53 14.16 -7.29
CA LEU A 170 5.17 15.48 -7.38
C LEU A 170 6.29 15.66 -6.33
N GLU A 171 6.07 15.15 -5.11
CA GLU A 171 7.09 15.11 -4.05
C GLU A 171 8.29 14.21 -4.45
N ALA A 172 8.03 13.07 -5.08
CA ALA A 172 9.08 12.15 -5.54
C ALA A 172 9.93 12.74 -6.67
N LEU A 173 9.31 13.52 -7.54
CA LEU A 173 9.95 14.23 -8.66
C LEU A 173 10.64 15.54 -8.22
N GLY A 174 10.44 15.97 -6.97
CA GLY A 174 11.02 17.21 -6.44
C GLY A 174 10.28 18.48 -6.80
N PHE A 175 9.10 18.40 -7.44
CA PHE A 175 8.29 19.59 -7.76
C PHE A 175 7.61 20.21 -6.55
N VAL A 176 7.40 19.42 -5.50
CA VAL A 176 6.81 19.87 -4.23
C VAL A 176 7.73 19.41 -3.12
N GLN A 177 8.00 20.31 -2.17
CA GLN A 177 8.81 19.97 -1.01
C GLN A 177 8.12 18.90 -0.17
N TYR A 178 8.86 17.85 0.18
CA TYR A 178 8.38 16.80 1.09
C TYR A 178 8.12 17.41 2.47
N SER A 179 6.87 17.49 2.86
CA SER A 179 6.51 17.87 4.22
C SER A 179 6.41 16.60 5.07
N ILE A 180 7.25 16.50 6.09
CA ILE A 180 7.11 15.46 7.12
C ILE A 180 5.71 15.61 7.70
N ARG A 181 4.86 14.64 7.40
CA ARG A 181 3.50 14.58 7.95
C ARG A 181 3.62 14.06 9.38
N ASN A 182 3.93 14.96 10.31
CA ASN A 182 3.82 14.68 11.73
C ASN A 182 2.41 14.19 12.00
N HIS A 183 2.24 12.93 12.36
CA HIS A 183 1.01 12.27 12.85
C HIS A 183 -0.33 12.55 12.11
N ARG A 184 -0.34 13.29 11.01
CA ARG A 184 -1.55 13.70 10.30
C ARG A 184 -2.11 12.65 9.32
N LEU A 185 -1.45 11.51 9.15
CA LEU A 185 -2.11 10.40 8.45
C LEU A 185 -3.34 9.96 9.25
N ASP A 186 -3.25 9.98 10.57
CA ASP A 186 -4.36 9.67 11.46
C ASP A 186 -5.44 10.76 11.44
N LEU A 187 -5.05 12.03 11.38
CA LEU A 187 -5.99 13.16 11.24
C LEU A 187 -6.61 13.23 9.85
N PHE A 188 -5.86 12.93 8.79
CA PHE A 188 -6.38 12.84 7.43
C PHE A 188 -7.32 11.63 7.27
N LEU A 189 -6.97 10.50 7.85
CA LEU A 189 -7.82 9.31 7.92
C LEU A 189 -9.06 9.55 8.78
N LYS A 190 -8.92 10.31 9.87
CA LYS A 190 -10.02 10.72 10.75
C LYS A 190 -10.95 11.71 10.05
N LYS A 191 -10.43 12.72 9.37
CA LYS A 191 -11.21 13.66 8.55
C LYS A 191 -11.96 12.96 7.41
N LEU A 192 -11.33 12.01 6.71
CA LEU A 192 -12.01 11.21 5.69
C LEU A 192 -13.12 10.33 6.28
N SER A 193 -12.97 9.86 7.53
CA SER A 193 -14.01 9.09 8.21
C SER A 193 -15.16 9.96 8.72
N GLU A 194 -14.90 11.21 9.04
CA GLU A 194 -15.91 12.19 9.49
C GLU A 194 -16.70 12.78 8.31
N GLU A 195 -16.04 13.07 7.18
CA GLU A 195 -16.69 13.55 5.95
C GLU A 195 -17.53 12.48 5.21
N CYS A 196 -17.37 11.21 5.56
CA CYS A 196 -18.20 10.11 5.06
C CYS A 196 -19.45 9.84 5.93
N ARG A 197 -19.71 10.64 6.96
CA ARG A 197 -20.87 10.48 7.86
C ARG A 197 -22.03 11.42 7.54
N VAL A 198 -21.99 12.17 6.44
CA VAL A 198 -23.10 13.01 5.95
C VAL A 198 -23.67 12.41 4.67
#